data_5c23eb4799246a2a543bc243a4381b8c
#
_entry.id   5c23eb4799246a2a543bc243a4381b8c
#
_cell.length_a   1.000
_cell.length_b   1.000
_cell.length_c   1.000
_cell.angle_alpha   90.00
_cell.angle_beta   90.00
_cell.angle_gamma   90.00
#
_symmetry.space_group_name_H-M   'P 1'
#
loop_
_entity.id
_entity.type
_entity.pdbx_description
1 polymer ?
#
loop_
_entity_poly.entity_id
_entity_poly.type
_entity_poly.pdbx_seq_one_letter_code
_entity_poly.pdbx_strand_id
1 'polypeptide(L)'
;MDRIISELEMPNEIEIQKSLRPKSFDEYIGQENLKEKMNISIKAAQKRNMTVDHILLYGPPGLGKTTLAGVIANEMQANLKITSGPILEKAGDLAAILTSLEENDILFIDEIHRLNNTVEEILYPAMEDGELDIIIGKGPSAKSIRIELPAFTLIGATTRAGLLSAPLRDRFGVSHKMEYYNIDEIKAIIIRGAKILGVKISDEGAIEISKRSRGTPRIANRLLKRVRDYCEIKGNGTIDMMSAKNALDMLGVDSSGLDELDRNIINSIIENYDGGPVGIETLSLLLGEDRRTLEEVYEPYLVKIGFLKRTNRGRVVTPKAYQHFKKDEVKDEDKHEG
;
A
#
# COMPACT_ATOMS: atom_id res chain seq x y z
N MET A 1 14.77 -6.54 17.64
CA MET A 1 15.03 -5.66 16.47
C MET A 1 13.69 -5.35 15.85
N ASP A 2 13.31 -4.07 15.82
CA ASP A 2 12.02 -3.68 15.22
C ASP A 2 12.06 -3.93 13.73
N ARG A 3 11.09 -4.71 13.23
CA ARG A 3 10.97 -5.04 11.82
C ARG A 3 10.78 -3.75 11.02
N ILE A 4 11.65 -3.49 10.04
CA ILE A 4 11.58 -2.31 9.16
C ILE A 4 10.25 -2.29 8.37
N ILE A 5 9.58 -3.42 8.23
CA ILE A 5 8.33 -3.60 7.50
C ILE A 5 7.12 -3.86 8.43
N SER A 6 7.28 -3.83 9.78
CA SER A 6 6.17 -4.04 10.71
C SER A 6 5.13 -2.90 10.64
N GLU A 7 3.85 -3.24 10.80
CA GLU A 7 2.71 -2.30 10.68
C GLU A 7 2.48 -1.43 11.93
N LEU A 8 3.17 -1.69 13.06
CA LEU A 8 2.97 -0.96 14.32
C LEU A 8 3.78 0.35 14.31
N GLU A 9 3.09 1.46 14.13
CA GLU A 9 3.65 2.82 14.16
C GLU A 9 3.35 3.50 15.49
N MET A 10 4.35 4.24 16.03
CA MET A 10 4.16 5.06 17.24
C MET A 10 3.30 6.30 16.91
N PRO A 11 2.53 6.86 17.87
CA PRO A 11 1.63 8.00 17.62
C PRO A 11 2.29 9.20 16.92
N ASN A 12 3.51 9.57 17.30
CA ASN A 12 4.27 10.66 16.67
C ASN A 12 4.68 10.32 15.22
N GLU A 13 4.90 9.05 14.90
CA GLU A 13 5.21 8.63 13.53
C GLU A 13 3.99 8.74 12.61
N ILE A 14 2.79 8.56 13.15
CA ILE A 14 1.53 8.73 12.41
C ILE A 14 1.33 10.19 11.98
N GLU A 15 1.60 11.16 12.85
CA GLU A 15 1.51 12.59 12.51
C GLU A 15 2.53 12.99 11.45
N ILE A 16 3.76 12.55 11.59
CA ILE A 16 4.82 12.76 10.59
C ILE A 16 4.44 12.10 9.26
N GLN A 17 3.88 10.90 9.27
CA GLN A 17 3.41 10.27 8.03
C GLN A 17 2.26 11.03 7.38
N LYS A 18 1.33 11.57 8.16
CA LYS A 18 0.25 12.44 7.64
C LYS A 18 0.79 13.69 6.99
N SER A 19 1.82 14.33 7.57
CA SER A 19 2.44 15.53 7.00
C SER A 19 3.14 15.28 5.66
N LEU A 20 3.66 14.06 5.45
CA LEU A 20 4.32 13.67 4.20
C LEU A 20 3.33 13.34 3.05
N ARG A 21 2.04 13.19 3.34
CA ARG A 21 1.04 12.90 2.30
C ARG A 21 0.78 14.12 1.42
N PRO A 22 0.75 13.97 0.08
CA PRO A 22 0.33 15.05 -0.81
C PRO A 22 -1.15 15.39 -0.58
N LYS A 23 -1.49 16.67 -0.78
CA LYS A 23 -2.85 17.18 -0.59
C LYS A 23 -3.56 17.51 -1.91
N SER A 24 -2.81 17.60 -3.02
CA SER A 24 -3.35 17.90 -4.36
C SER A 24 -2.72 16.99 -5.41
N PHE A 25 -3.27 16.97 -6.62
CA PHE A 25 -2.66 16.26 -7.75
C PHE A 25 -1.31 16.85 -8.15
N ASP A 26 -1.08 18.14 -7.95
CA ASP A 26 0.21 18.77 -8.24
C ASP A 26 1.32 18.27 -7.30
N GLU A 27 0.97 17.97 -6.06
CA GLU A 27 1.90 17.39 -5.09
C GLU A 27 2.04 15.87 -5.22
N TYR A 28 1.10 15.20 -5.90
CA TYR A 28 1.07 13.75 -6.04
C TYR A 28 1.99 13.30 -7.17
N ILE A 29 3.15 12.78 -6.82
CA ILE A 29 4.18 12.32 -7.75
C ILE A 29 3.84 10.93 -8.27
N GLY A 30 4.06 10.70 -9.56
CA GLY A 30 3.85 9.43 -10.24
C GLY A 30 2.39 9.13 -10.57
N GLN A 31 2.13 7.92 -11.10
CA GLN A 31 0.80 7.47 -11.54
C GLN A 31 0.15 8.40 -12.57
N GLU A 32 0.93 8.98 -13.50
CA GLU A 32 0.50 10.07 -14.39
C GLU A 32 -0.76 9.74 -15.18
N ASN A 33 -0.85 8.54 -15.74
CA ASN A 33 -2.03 8.07 -16.50
C ASN A 33 -3.30 8.03 -15.63
N LEU A 34 -3.14 7.63 -14.36
CA LEU A 34 -4.24 7.64 -13.38
C LEU A 34 -4.64 9.06 -13.01
N LYS A 35 -3.67 9.95 -12.74
CA LYS A 35 -3.92 11.37 -12.44
C LYS A 35 -4.68 12.07 -13.55
N GLU A 36 -4.26 11.87 -14.80
CA GLU A 36 -4.91 12.48 -15.96
C GLU A 36 -6.39 12.06 -16.06
N LYS A 37 -6.67 10.77 -15.97
CA LYS A 37 -8.04 10.24 -16.00
C LYS A 37 -8.87 10.76 -14.84
N MET A 38 -8.34 10.76 -13.63
CA MET A 38 -9.05 11.28 -12.45
C MET A 38 -9.31 12.79 -12.56
N ASN A 39 -8.34 13.57 -13.03
CA ASN A 39 -8.49 15.00 -13.21
C ASN A 39 -9.61 15.34 -14.21
N ILE A 40 -9.71 14.57 -15.31
CA ILE A 40 -10.81 14.71 -16.28
C ILE A 40 -12.16 14.40 -15.62
N SER A 41 -12.27 13.27 -14.90
CA SER A 41 -13.52 12.85 -14.24
C SER A 41 -13.95 13.87 -13.19
N ILE A 42 -13.03 14.33 -12.34
CA ILE A 42 -13.28 15.31 -11.28
C ILE A 42 -13.77 16.65 -11.89
N LYS A 43 -13.06 17.18 -12.87
CA LYS A 43 -13.47 18.44 -13.52
C LYS A 43 -14.81 18.32 -14.22
N ALA A 44 -15.11 17.17 -14.81
CA ALA A 44 -16.40 16.92 -15.43
C ALA A 44 -17.55 16.83 -14.39
N ALA A 45 -17.30 16.18 -13.25
CA ALA A 45 -18.24 16.10 -12.14
C ALA A 45 -18.50 17.50 -11.52
N GLN A 46 -17.45 18.26 -11.23
CA GLN A 46 -17.54 19.63 -10.74
C GLN A 46 -18.35 20.54 -11.68
N LYS A 47 -18.09 20.46 -13.01
CA LYS A 47 -18.84 21.25 -14.00
C LYS A 47 -20.32 20.92 -14.03
N ARG A 48 -20.71 19.69 -13.71
CA ARG A 48 -22.10 19.23 -13.67
C ARG A 48 -22.73 19.33 -12.28
N ASN A 49 -21.95 19.72 -11.27
CA ASN A 49 -22.33 19.72 -9.86
C ASN A 49 -22.82 18.33 -9.40
N MET A 50 -22.05 17.30 -9.72
CA MET A 50 -22.34 15.89 -9.43
C MET A 50 -21.15 15.24 -8.71
N THR A 51 -21.42 14.10 -8.07
CA THR A 51 -20.36 13.22 -7.56
C THR A 51 -19.54 12.59 -8.69
N VAL A 52 -18.33 12.15 -8.39
CA VAL A 52 -17.53 11.29 -9.27
C VAL A 52 -18.05 9.86 -9.20
N ASP A 53 -17.96 9.10 -10.28
CA ASP A 53 -18.26 7.67 -10.27
C ASP A 53 -17.49 6.93 -9.17
N HIS A 54 -18.03 5.81 -8.69
CA HIS A 54 -17.34 4.97 -7.74
C HIS A 54 -16.03 4.42 -8.30
N ILE A 55 -14.97 4.44 -7.47
CA ILE A 55 -13.59 4.17 -7.89
C ILE A 55 -13.04 2.94 -7.17
N LEU A 56 -12.47 2.00 -7.90
CA LEU A 56 -11.72 0.87 -7.36
C LEU A 56 -10.22 1.07 -7.58
N LEU A 57 -9.45 1.17 -6.49
CA LEU A 57 -8.00 1.24 -6.50
C LEU A 57 -7.41 -0.11 -6.07
N TYR A 58 -6.64 -0.76 -6.95
CA TYR A 58 -6.06 -2.05 -6.61
C TYR A 58 -4.57 -2.14 -6.94
N GLY A 59 -3.86 -2.99 -6.21
CA GLY A 59 -2.41 -3.19 -6.38
C GLY A 59 -1.69 -3.41 -5.06
N PRO A 60 -0.37 -3.66 -5.10
CA PRO A 60 0.44 -3.94 -3.93
C PRO A 60 0.28 -2.93 -2.79
N PRO A 61 0.58 -3.31 -1.53
CA PRO A 61 0.52 -2.39 -0.40
C PRO A 61 1.57 -1.27 -0.53
N GLY A 62 1.32 -0.13 0.12
CA GLY A 62 2.28 0.97 0.21
C GLY A 62 2.40 1.87 -1.04
N LEU A 63 1.58 1.67 -2.07
CA LEU A 63 1.59 2.48 -3.31
C LEU A 63 0.79 3.79 -3.22
N GLY A 64 0.10 4.05 -2.10
CA GLY A 64 -0.60 5.32 -1.89
C GLY A 64 -2.09 5.32 -2.20
N LYS A 65 -2.79 4.16 -2.19
CA LYS A 65 -4.25 4.07 -2.41
C LYS A 65 -5.04 5.01 -1.50
N THR A 66 -4.82 4.94 -0.19
CA THR A 66 -5.45 5.83 0.80
C THR A 66 -5.05 7.30 0.62
N THR A 67 -3.81 7.55 0.23
CA THR A 67 -3.31 8.91 -0.07
C THR A 67 -4.03 9.49 -1.28
N LEU A 68 -4.21 8.71 -2.33
CA LEU A 68 -4.92 9.15 -3.53
C LEU A 68 -6.40 9.45 -3.23
N ALA A 69 -7.06 8.62 -2.40
CA ALA A 69 -8.42 8.92 -1.96
C ALA A 69 -8.52 10.27 -1.24
N GLY A 70 -7.52 10.59 -0.39
CA GLY A 70 -7.41 11.90 0.25
C GLY A 70 -7.20 13.06 -0.74
N VAL A 71 -6.38 12.85 -1.76
CA VAL A 71 -6.17 13.84 -2.82
C VAL A 71 -7.46 14.06 -3.61
N ILE A 72 -8.17 12.99 -4.01
CA ILE A 72 -9.45 13.09 -4.72
C ILE A 72 -10.48 13.86 -3.87
N ALA A 73 -10.56 13.57 -2.56
CA ALA A 73 -11.46 14.27 -1.66
C ALA A 73 -11.15 15.78 -1.57
N ASN A 74 -9.87 16.13 -1.46
CA ASN A 74 -9.46 17.54 -1.44
C ASN A 74 -9.78 18.25 -2.76
N GLU A 75 -9.51 17.62 -3.91
CA GLU A 75 -9.82 18.18 -5.22
C GLU A 75 -11.33 18.37 -5.44
N MET A 76 -12.14 17.45 -4.90
CA MET A 76 -13.61 17.55 -4.91
C MET A 76 -14.18 18.49 -3.84
N GLN A 77 -13.34 18.98 -2.91
CA GLN A 77 -13.76 19.74 -1.73
C GLN A 77 -14.79 18.97 -0.87
N ALA A 78 -14.65 17.65 -0.82
CA ALA A 78 -15.54 16.71 -0.17
C ALA A 78 -14.97 16.23 1.16
N ASN A 79 -15.83 15.86 2.11
CA ASN A 79 -15.39 15.18 3.32
C ASN A 79 -15.01 13.74 3.00
N LEU A 80 -13.94 13.25 3.63
CA LEU A 80 -13.48 11.88 3.47
C LEU A 80 -13.75 11.06 4.72
N LYS A 81 -14.66 10.10 4.64
CA LYS A 81 -14.86 9.08 5.68
C LYS A 81 -14.06 7.85 5.34
N ILE A 82 -13.25 7.38 6.29
CA ILE A 82 -12.33 6.24 6.09
C ILE A 82 -12.75 5.09 6.99
N THR A 83 -12.89 3.92 6.38
CA THR A 83 -13.09 2.65 7.08
C THR A 83 -12.31 1.54 6.39
N SER A 84 -12.43 0.31 6.88
CA SER A 84 -11.80 -0.86 6.25
C SER A 84 -12.72 -2.08 6.28
N GLY A 85 -12.55 -2.98 5.32
CA GLY A 85 -13.34 -4.21 5.23
C GLY A 85 -13.36 -5.02 6.54
N PRO A 86 -12.22 -5.25 7.21
CA PRO A 86 -12.18 -5.97 8.49
C PRO A 86 -13.00 -5.38 9.64
N ILE A 87 -13.23 -4.07 9.63
CA ILE A 87 -14.02 -3.37 10.68
C ILE A 87 -15.52 -3.53 10.43
N LEU A 88 -15.92 -3.71 9.18
CA LEU A 88 -17.31 -3.83 8.77
C LEU A 88 -17.76 -5.29 8.88
N GLU A 89 -18.04 -5.74 10.12
CA GLU A 89 -18.41 -7.13 10.39
C GLU A 89 -19.89 -7.40 10.12
N LYS A 90 -20.74 -6.39 10.31
CA LYS A 90 -22.20 -6.51 10.22
C LYS A 90 -22.79 -5.48 9.27
N ALA A 91 -23.93 -5.83 8.71
CA ALA A 91 -24.75 -4.94 7.90
C ALA A 91 -25.02 -3.58 8.56
N GLY A 92 -25.27 -3.58 9.87
CA GLY A 92 -25.54 -2.37 10.67
C GLY A 92 -24.31 -1.43 10.77
N ASP A 93 -23.09 -1.96 10.73
CA ASP A 93 -21.88 -1.15 10.81
C ASP A 93 -21.75 -0.28 9.55
N LEU A 94 -21.96 -0.87 8.38
CA LEU A 94 -21.96 -0.15 7.12
C LEU A 94 -23.18 0.80 7.00
N ALA A 95 -24.36 0.35 7.39
CA ALA A 95 -25.56 1.18 7.37
C ALA A 95 -25.40 2.46 8.20
N ALA A 96 -24.79 2.36 9.39
CA ALA A 96 -24.52 3.52 10.24
C ALA A 96 -23.57 4.53 9.58
N ILE A 97 -22.57 4.04 8.82
CA ILE A 97 -21.67 4.93 8.08
C ILE A 97 -22.43 5.58 6.91
N LEU A 98 -23.14 4.78 6.08
CA LEU A 98 -23.85 5.29 4.91
C LEU A 98 -24.90 6.35 5.29
N THR A 99 -25.68 6.12 6.34
CA THR A 99 -26.70 7.10 6.81
C THR A 99 -26.08 8.35 7.44
N SER A 100 -24.80 8.34 7.79
CA SER A 100 -24.09 9.51 8.32
C SER A 100 -23.36 10.31 7.23
N LEU A 101 -23.43 9.91 5.96
CA LEU A 101 -22.85 10.65 4.84
C LEU A 101 -23.68 11.92 4.57
N GLU A 102 -22.99 12.94 4.08
CA GLU A 102 -23.57 14.17 3.55
C GLU A 102 -23.42 14.20 2.02
N GLU A 103 -24.09 15.13 1.39
CA GLU A 103 -24.07 15.32 -0.07
C GLU A 103 -22.63 15.53 -0.57
N ASN A 104 -22.22 14.75 -1.59
CA ASN A 104 -20.88 14.72 -2.17
C ASN A 104 -19.77 14.16 -1.26
N ASP A 105 -20.07 13.58 -0.11
CA ASP A 105 -19.07 12.91 0.73
C ASP A 105 -18.37 11.76 -0.04
N ILE A 106 -17.14 11.49 0.36
CA ILE A 106 -16.38 10.34 -0.14
C ILE A 106 -16.23 9.31 0.98
N LEU A 107 -16.70 8.09 0.71
CA LEU A 107 -16.46 6.93 1.59
C LEU A 107 -15.29 6.12 1.04
N PHE A 108 -14.22 6.00 1.80
CA PHE A 108 -13.08 5.14 1.49
C PHE A 108 -13.11 3.86 2.31
N ILE A 109 -13.12 2.71 1.62
CA ILE A 109 -13.06 1.38 2.26
C ILE A 109 -11.75 0.72 1.87
N ASP A 110 -10.80 0.62 2.83
CA ASP A 110 -9.56 -0.13 2.62
C ASP A 110 -9.81 -1.63 2.76
N GLU A 111 -9.00 -2.44 2.06
CA GLU A 111 -9.14 -3.91 2.02
C GLU A 111 -10.59 -4.37 1.75
N ILE A 112 -11.27 -3.72 0.82
CA ILE A 112 -12.68 -3.94 0.50
C ILE A 112 -13.00 -5.41 0.15
N HIS A 113 -12.02 -6.18 -0.34
CA HIS A 113 -12.15 -7.62 -0.60
C HIS A 113 -12.36 -8.47 0.67
N ARG A 114 -12.25 -7.87 1.85
CA ARG A 114 -12.47 -8.54 3.15
C ARG A 114 -13.87 -8.32 3.69
N LEU A 115 -14.73 -7.62 2.98
CA LEU A 115 -16.14 -7.55 3.29
C LEU A 115 -16.77 -8.94 3.21
N ASN A 116 -17.66 -9.26 4.13
CA ASN A 116 -18.48 -10.45 4.00
C ASN A 116 -19.68 -10.21 3.08
N ASN A 117 -20.29 -11.27 2.57
CA ASN A 117 -21.37 -11.18 1.59
C ASN A 117 -22.56 -10.33 2.08
N THR A 118 -22.90 -10.42 3.36
CA THR A 118 -24.03 -9.65 3.95
C THR A 118 -23.78 -8.15 3.92
N VAL A 119 -22.53 -7.71 4.10
CA VAL A 119 -22.13 -6.30 4.00
C VAL A 119 -22.04 -5.87 2.54
N GLU A 120 -21.53 -6.74 1.65
CA GLU A 120 -21.52 -6.45 0.21
C GLU A 120 -22.93 -6.25 -0.35
N GLU A 121 -23.91 -7.05 0.05
CA GLU A 121 -25.30 -6.98 -0.41
C GLU A 121 -25.95 -5.62 -0.09
N ILE A 122 -25.51 -4.96 0.98
CA ILE A 122 -25.96 -3.59 1.32
C ILE A 122 -25.31 -2.54 0.45
N LEU A 123 -24.06 -2.75 0.03
CA LEU A 123 -23.38 -1.80 -0.87
C LEU A 123 -24.03 -1.75 -2.26
N TYR A 124 -24.63 -2.83 -2.74
CA TYR A 124 -25.14 -2.86 -4.09
C TYR A 124 -26.23 -1.79 -4.35
N PRO A 125 -27.36 -1.75 -3.61
CA PRO A 125 -28.36 -0.71 -3.81
C PRO A 125 -27.84 0.68 -3.42
N ALA A 126 -26.97 0.77 -2.43
CA ALA A 126 -26.36 2.04 -2.05
C ALA A 126 -25.51 2.67 -3.17
N MET A 127 -24.82 1.85 -3.97
CA MET A 127 -24.00 2.31 -5.08
C MET A 127 -24.80 2.57 -6.36
N GLU A 128 -25.85 1.77 -6.63
CA GLU A 128 -26.63 1.86 -7.87
C GLU A 128 -27.75 2.89 -7.77
N ASP A 129 -28.55 2.80 -6.70
CA ASP A 129 -29.81 3.51 -6.56
C ASP A 129 -29.75 4.64 -5.53
N GLY A 130 -28.66 4.72 -4.74
CA GLY A 130 -28.57 5.65 -3.61
C GLY A 130 -29.55 5.29 -2.51
N GLU A 131 -29.87 4.02 -2.33
CA GLU A 131 -30.86 3.54 -1.39
C GLU A 131 -30.27 2.48 -0.45
N LEU A 132 -30.83 2.41 0.76
CA LEU A 132 -30.45 1.44 1.78
C LEU A 132 -31.71 0.74 2.30
N ASP A 133 -31.78 -0.59 2.14
CA ASP A 133 -32.87 -1.39 2.69
C ASP A 133 -32.48 -1.93 4.08
N ILE A 134 -33.20 -1.52 5.13
CA ILE A 134 -33.00 -1.98 6.51
C ILE A 134 -34.17 -2.86 6.92
N ILE A 135 -33.86 -4.08 7.37
CA ILE A 135 -34.85 -5.01 7.92
C ILE A 135 -34.98 -4.76 9.43
N ILE A 136 -36.15 -4.32 9.87
CA ILE A 136 -36.47 -4.10 11.29
C ILE A 136 -37.38 -5.21 11.79
N GLY A 137 -36.99 -5.85 12.90
CA GLY A 137 -37.72 -6.96 13.49
C GLY A 137 -37.14 -8.34 13.13
N LYS A 138 -37.81 -9.38 13.59
CA LYS A 138 -37.42 -10.77 13.33
C LYS A 138 -38.65 -11.60 12.93
N GLY A 139 -38.45 -12.63 12.09
CA GLY A 139 -39.50 -13.56 11.68
C GLY A 139 -40.54 -12.95 10.72
N PRO A 140 -41.75 -13.50 10.65
CA PRO A 140 -42.78 -13.08 9.67
C PRO A 140 -43.30 -11.65 9.82
N SER A 141 -43.02 -10.98 10.94
CA SER A 141 -43.38 -9.57 11.19
C SER A 141 -42.25 -8.59 10.89
N ALA A 142 -41.11 -9.03 10.35
CA ALA A 142 -40.05 -8.14 9.93
C ALA A 142 -40.53 -7.22 8.80
N LYS A 143 -40.18 -5.92 8.92
CA LYS A 143 -40.49 -4.92 7.90
C LYS A 143 -39.21 -4.41 7.28
N SER A 144 -39.19 -4.28 5.97
CA SER A 144 -38.12 -3.55 5.27
C SER A 144 -38.48 -2.06 5.25
N ILE A 145 -37.52 -1.24 5.66
CA ILE A 145 -37.58 0.22 5.51
C ILE A 145 -36.50 0.61 4.53
N ARG A 146 -36.89 1.36 3.50
CA ARG A 146 -35.99 1.94 2.51
C ARG A 146 -35.62 3.35 2.92
N ILE A 147 -34.33 3.64 2.99
CA ILE A 147 -33.77 4.95 3.33
C ILE A 147 -33.05 5.47 2.09
N GLU A 148 -33.39 6.67 1.64
CA GLU A 148 -32.64 7.38 0.62
C GLU A 148 -31.31 7.89 1.19
N LEU A 149 -30.22 7.70 0.46
CA LEU A 149 -28.89 8.17 0.80
C LEU A 149 -28.55 9.43 0.01
N PRO A 150 -27.78 10.36 0.59
CA PRO A 150 -27.22 11.46 -0.18
C PRO A 150 -26.29 10.93 -1.27
N ALA A 151 -26.12 11.68 -2.37
CA ALA A 151 -25.20 11.31 -3.42
C ALA A 151 -23.77 11.31 -2.87
N PHE A 152 -23.07 10.20 -3.00
CA PHE A 152 -21.70 10.00 -2.49
C PHE A 152 -20.82 9.26 -3.49
N THR A 153 -19.51 9.35 -3.31
CA THR A 153 -18.54 8.53 -4.04
C THR A 153 -17.96 7.47 -3.14
N LEU A 154 -18.04 6.19 -3.55
CA LEU A 154 -17.30 5.11 -2.91
C LEU A 154 -15.92 4.95 -3.58
N ILE A 155 -14.86 4.98 -2.78
CA ILE A 155 -13.50 4.58 -3.21
C ILE A 155 -13.15 3.29 -2.49
N GLY A 156 -13.18 2.18 -3.21
CA GLY A 156 -12.72 0.88 -2.71
C GLY A 156 -11.22 0.70 -2.95
N ALA A 157 -10.49 0.21 -1.95
CA ALA A 157 -9.08 -0.15 -2.10
C ALA A 157 -8.84 -1.62 -1.79
N THR A 158 -7.98 -2.29 -2.57
CA THR A 158 -7.65 -3.70 -2.34
C THR A 158 -6.24 -4.05 -2.81
N THR A 159 -5.61 -4.98 -2.11
CA THR A 159 -4.38 -5.65 -2.58
C THR A 159 -4.70 -6.82 -3.51
N ARG A 160 -5.92 -7.36 -3.47
CA ARG A 160 -6.35 -8.60 -4.14
C ARG A 160 -7.64 -8.40 -4.93
N ALA A 161 -7.57 -7.71 -6.07
CA ALA A 161 -8.75 -7.46 -6.91
C ALA A 161 -9.48 -8.73 -7.36
N GLY A 162 -8.76 -9.85 -7.49
CA GLY A 162 -9.35 -11.14 -7.87
C GLY A 162 -10.23 -11.81 -6.79
N LEU A 163 -10.20 -11.30 -5.54
CA LEU A 163 -11.05 -11.78 -4.44
C LEU A 163 -12.36 -10.98 -4.32
N LEU A 164 -12.50 -9.87 -5.03
CA LEU A 164 -13.76 -9.14 -5.10
C LEU A 164 -14.80 -9.97 -5.84
N SER A 165 -16.04 -9.96 -5.34
CA SER A 165 -17.16 -10.52 -6.06
C SER A 165 -17.36 -9.79 -7.40
N ALA A 166 -17.80 -10.50 -8.44
CA ALA A 166 -18.08 -9.89 -9.74
C ALA A 166 -19.15 -8.80 -9.61
N PRO A 167 -20.27 -8.99 -8.87
CA PRO A 167 -21.27 -7.95 -8.69
C PRO A 167 -20.75 -6.67 -8.06
N LEU A 168 -19.88 -6.76 -7.04
CA LEU A 168 -19.28 -5.57 -6.43
C LEU A 168 -18.34 -4.86 -7.39
N ARG A 169 -17.49 -5.62 -8.09
CA ARG A 169 -16.52 -5.05 -9.03
C ARG A 169 -17.17 -4.31 -10.18
N ASP A 170 -18.27 -4.84 -10.72
CA ASP A 170 -18.95 -4.28 -11.89
C ASP A 170 -19.68 -2.95 -11.56
N ARG A 171 -19.89 -2.64 -10.28
CA ARG A 171 -20.47 -1.37 -9.79
C ARG A 171 -19.47 -0.22 -9.70
N PHE A 172 -18.19 -0.50 -9.82
CA PHE A 172 -17.19 0.56 -9.92
C PHE A 172 -17.09 1.08 -11.35
N GLY A 173 -17.48 2.33 -11.57
CA GLY A 173 -17.39 2.98 -12.88
C GLY A 173 -15.95 3.16 -13.35
N VAL A 174 -15.00 3.25 -12.38
CA VAL A 174 -13.58 3.41 -12.66
C VAL A 174 -12.76 2.41 -11.84
N SER A 175 -11.95 1.60 -12.52
CA SER A 175 -11.04 0.66 -11.87
C SER A 175 -9.60 0.95 -12.29
N HIS A 176 -8.71 1.15 -11.30
CA HIS A 176 -7.31 1.48 -11.54
C HIS A 176 -6.34 0.57 -10.81
N LYS A 177 -5.39 0.01 -11.59
CA LYS A 177 -4.23 -0.68 -11.05
C LYS A 177 -3.15 0.32 -10.67
N MET A 178 -2.81 0.36 -9.38
CA MET A 178 -1.66 1.12 -8.90
C MET A 178 -0.37 0.39 -9.29
N GLU A 179 0.57 1.11 -9.88
CA GLU A 179 1.85 0.56 -10.31
C GLU A 179 2.97 0.94 -9.35
N TYR A 180 4.02 0.13 -9.34
CA TYR A 180 5.23 0.49 -8.62
C TYR A 180 5.88 1.72 -9.24
N TYR A 181 6.40 2.58 -8.38
CA TYR A 181 7.10 3.79 -8.78
C TYR A 181 8.49 3.45 -9.32
N ASN A 182 8.96 4.22 -10.30
CA ASN A 182 10.34 4.16 -10.77
C ASN A 182 11.29 4.91 -9.81
N ILE A 183 12.59 4.82 -10.06
CA ILE A 183 13.62 5.42 -9.19
C ILE A 183 13.49 6.95 -9.15
N ASP A 184 13.20 7.59 -10.28
CA ASP A 184 13.10 9.06 -10.36
C ASP A 184 11.87 9.59 -9.62
N GLU A 185 10.73 8.88 -9.73
CA GLU A 185 9.52 9.21 -8.97
C GLU A 185 9.74 9.05 -7.46
N ILE A 186 10.38 7.96 -7.03
CA ILE A 186 10.72 7.75 -5.61
C ILE A 186 11.73 8.81 -5.13
N LYS A 187 12.74 9.16 -5.94
CA LYS A 187 13.68 10.24 -5.64
C LYS A 187 12.94 11.57 -5.39
N ALA A 188 12.00 11.90 -6.27
CA ALA A 188 11.20 13.12 -6.11
C ALA A 188 10.36 13.11 -4.83
N ILE A 189 9.76 11.94 -4.47
CA ILE A 189 9.04 11.75 -3.20
C ILE A 189 9.96 11.94 -2.01
N ILE A 190 11.18 11.38 -2.04
CA ILE A 190 12.18 11.50 -0.98
C ILE A 190 12.63 12.96 -0.81
N ILE A 191 12.95 13.66 -1.90
CA ILE A 191 13.36 15.08 -1.86
C ILE A 191 12.24 15.94 -1.28
N ARG A 192 10.99 15.72 -1.72
CA ARG A 192 9.82 16.40 -1.13
C ARG A 192 9.68 16.08 0.36
N GLY A 193 9.82 14.80 0.73
CA GLY A 193 9.76 14.36 2.12
C GLY A 193 10.86 14.98 2.98
N ALA A 194 12.09 15.03 2.50
CA ALA A 194 13.22 15.65 3.18
C ALA A 194 12.97 17.14 3.45
N LYS A 195 12.42 17.88 2.46
CA LYS A 195 12.04 19.29 2.62
C LYS A 195 10.99 19.47 3.74
N ILE A 196 9.97 18.60 3.79
CA ILE A 196 8.92 18.66 4.83
C ILE A 196 9.51 18.35 6.22
N LEU A 197 10.44 17.40 6.28
CA LEU A 197 11.11 16.99 7.53
C LEU A 197 12.23 17.97 7.94
N GLY A 198 12.53 18.98 7.14
CA GLY A 198 13.57 19.97 7.43
C GLY A 198 15.00 19.41 7.36
N VAL A 199 15.24 18.29 6.67
CA VAL A 199 16.57 17.68 6.53
C VAL A 199 17.17 17.98 5.15
N LYS A 200 18.48 18.29 5.12
CA LYS A 200 19.22 18.46 3.87
C LYS A 200 19.56 17.10 3.28
N ILE A 201 19.35 16.94 1.99
CA ILE A 201 19.66 15.72 1.26
C ILE A 201 20.31 16.05 -0.08
N SER A 202 21.37 15.29 -0.45
CA SER A 202 21.94 15.35 -1.78
C SER A 202 21.16 14.51 -2.78
N ASP A 203 21.34 14.79 -4.07
CA ASP A 203 20.74 13.99 -5.14
C ASP A 203 21.17 12.51 -5.08
N GLU A 204 22.45 12.27 -4.80
CA GLU A 204 23.02 10.93 -4.68
C GLU A 204 22.48 10.20 -3.45
N GLY A 205 22.30 10.89 -2.31
CA GLY A 205 21.67 10.34 -1.12
C GLY A 205 20.23 9.96 -1.36
N ALA A 206 19.47 10.81 -2.08
CA ALA A 206 18.10 10.51 -2.46
C ALA A 206 18.00 9.32 -3.42
N ILE A 207 18.92 9.20 -4.39
CA ILE A 207 19.01 8.05 -5.30
C ILE A 207 19.31 6.77 -4.53
N GLU A 208 20.24 6.79 -3.56
CA GLU A 208 20.59 5.61 -2.78
C GLU A 208 19.39 5.08 -1.97
N ILE A 209 18.65 5.97 -1.31
CA ILE A 209 17.41 5.59 -0.61
C ILE A 209 16.36 5.08 -1.61
N SER A 210 16.25 5.72 -2.80
CA SER A 210 15.26 5.33 -3.82
C SER A 210 15.45 3.91 -4.32
N LYS A 211 16.70 3.51 -4.59
CA LYS A 211 17.06 2.16 -5.05
C LYS A 211 16.61 1.09 -4.08
N ARG A 212 16.72 1.35 -2.77
CA ARG A 212 16.38 0.38 -1.72
C ARG A 212 14.91 0.47 -1.27
N SER A 213 14.11 1.39 -1.85
CA SER A 213 12.70 1.64 -1.48
C SER A 213 11.69 0.71 -2.17
N ARG A 214 12.12 -0.28 -2.92
CA ARG A 214 11.27 -1.27 -3.63
C ARG A 214 10.24 -0.67 -4.59
N GLY A 215 10.38 0.60 -4.96
CA GLY A 215 9.39 1.34 -5.77
C GLY A 215 8.09 1.64 -5.01
N THR A 216 8.15 1.75 -3.68
CA THR A 216 6.99 2.01 -2.81
C THR A 216 7.19 3.28 -1.99
N PRO A 217 6.30 4.30 -2.11
CA PRO A 217 6.38 5.54 -1.33
C PRO A 217 6.37 5.33 0.18
N ARG A 218 5.64 4.33 0.68
CA ARG A 218 5.58 4.00 2.11
C ARG A 218 6.96 3.59 2.65
N ILE A 219 7.67 2.71 1.92
CA ILE A 219 9.03 2.27 2.29
C ILE A 219 10.00 3.43 2.15
N ALA A 220 9.93 4.20 1.05
CA ALA A 220 10.78 5.36 0.82
C ALA A 220 10.72 6.37 1.97
N ASN A 221 9.51 6.75 2.39
CA ASN A 221 9.31 7.67 3.51
C ASN A 221 9.81 7.09 4.85
N ARG A 222 9.66 5.78 5.06
CA ARG A 222 10.18 5.12 6.25
C ARG A 222 11.71 5.12 6.26
N LEU A 223 12.35 4.73 5.16
CA LEU A 223 13.80 4.73 5.04
C LEU A 223 14.36 6.15 5.19
N LEU A 224 13.72 7.15 4.58
CA LEU A 224 14.12 8.56 4.73
C LEU A 224 14.14 8.98 6.21
N LYS A 225 13.10 8.65 6.99
CA LYS A 225 13.06 8.96 8.42
C LYS A 225 14.22 8.30 9.17
N ARG A 226 14.48 7.02 8.94
CA ARG A 226 15.56 6.28 9.61
C ARG A 226 16.96 6.77 9.21
N VAL A 227 17.16 7.09 7.94
CA VAL A 227 18.42 7.70 7.45
C VAL A 227 18.63 9.09 8.05
N ARG A 228 17.58 9.90 8.17
CA ARG A 228 17.62 11.18 8.88
C ARG A 228 18.10 10.99 10.32
N ASP A 229 17.43 10.11 11.06
CA ASP A 229 17.77 9.83 12.47
C ASP A 229 19.24 9.40 12.63
N TYR A 230 19.74 8.57 11.70
CA TYR A 230 21.16 8.19 11.66
C TYR A 230 22.08 9.40 11.42
N CYS A 231 21.75 10.26 10.44
CA CYS A 231 22.55 11.42 10.09
C CYS A 231 22.57 12.48 11.20
N GLU A 232 21.50 12.61 11.96
CA GLU A 232 21.41 13.50 13.12
C GLU A 232 22.33 13.06 14.27
N ILE A 233 22.47 11.74 14.49
CA ILE A 233 23.21 11.19 15.62
C ILE A 233 24.67 10.84 15.27
N LYS A 234 24.91 10.25 14.10
CA LYS A 234 26.23 9.75 13.67
C LYS A 234 26.87 10.53 12.53
N GLY A 235 26.14 11.45 11.92
CA GLY A 235 26.58 12.26 10.79
C GLY A 235 26.66 13.74 11.12
N ASN A 236 26.59 14.56 10.07
CA ASN A 236 26.59 16.03 10.14
C ASN A 236 25.21 16.67 9.93
N GLY A 237 24.13 15.88 10.05
CA GLY A 237 22.75 16.32 9.81
C GLY A 237 22.38 16.47 8.33
N THR A 238 23.25 16.05 7.40
CA THR A 238 22.98 16.05 5.96
C THR A 238 23.00 14.63 5.41
N ILE A 239 22.02 14.27 4.59
CA ILE A 239 21.94 12.98 3.93
C ILE A 239 22.71 13.05 2.60
N ASP A 240 23.94 12.59 2.58
CA ASP A 240 24.71 12.33 1.37
C ASP A 240 24.69 10.84 1.00
N MET A 241 25.35 10.47 -0.11
CA MET A 241 25.41 9.07 -0.57
C MET A 241 26.01 8.13 0.48
N MET A 242 27.09 8.55 1.15
CA MET A 242 27.81 7.69 2.08
C MET A 242 27.02 7.48 3.36
N SER A 243 26.48 8.56 3.93
CA SER A 243 25.64 8.50 5.12
C SER A 243 24.34 7.71 4.87
N ALA A 244 23.71 7.90 3.70
CA ALA A 244 22.55 7.10 3.30
C ALA A 244 22.89 5.60 3.21
N LYS A 245 24.00 5.27 2.54
CA LYS A 245 24.44 3.87 2.42
C LYS A 245 24.72 3.26 3.79
N ASN A 246 25.52 3.91 4.63
CA ASN A 246 25.89 3.41 5.96
C ASN A 246 24.66 3.21 6.86
N ALA A 247 23.70 4.16 6.80
CA ALA A 247 22.46 4.03 7.54
C ALA A 247 21.63 2.82 7.07
N LEU A 248 21.49 2.65 5.76
CA LEU A 248 20.70 1.56 5.17
C LEU A 248 21.36 0.19 5.40
N ASP A 249 22.70 0.12 5.34
CA ASP A 249 23.46 -1.09 5.67
C ASP A 249 23.30 -1.44 7.18
N MET A 250 23.34 -0.45 8.07
CA MET A 250 23.07 -0.66 9.51
C MET A 250 21.63 -1.13 9.76
N LEU A 251 20.66 -0.71 8.95
CA LEU A 251 19.27 -1.18 8.99
C LEU A 251 19.07 -2.56 8.36
N GLY A 252 20.13 -3.20 7.88
CA GLY A 252 20.07 -4.51 7.24
C GLY A 252 19.34 -4.52 5.88
N VAL A 253 19.21 -3.36 5.22
CA VAL A 253 18.61 -3.25 3.89
C VAL A 253 19.69 -3.29 2.84
N ASP A 254 19.73 -4.31 2.00
CA ASP A 254 20.75 -4.49 0.97
C ASP A 254 20.59 -3.57 -0.24
N SER A 255 21.51 -3.70 -1.22
CA SER A 255 21.50 -2.89 -2.45
C SER A 255 20.27 -3.10 -3.35
N SER A 256 19.56 -4.20 -3.18
CA SER A 256 18.28 -4.52 -3.86
C SER A 256 17.06 -4.18 -3.02
N GLY A 257 17.25 -3.58 -1.83
CA GLY A 257 16.18 -3.25 -0.91
C GLY A 257 15.64 -4.47 -0.14
N LEU A 258 16.37 -5.58 -0.08
CA LEU A 258 15.98 -6.74 0.70
C LEU A 258 16.30 -6.52 2.17
N ASP A 259 15.37 -6.87 3.04
CA ASP A 259 15.59 -6.94 4.48
C ASP A 259 15.99 -8.37 4.93
N GLU A 260 16.14 -8.56 6.21
CA GLU A 260 16.53 -9.85 6.79
C GLU A 260 15.53 -10.96 6.43
N LEU A 261 14.22 -10.68 6.49
CA LEU A 261 13.22 -11.71 6.20
C LEU A 261 13.15 -12.07 4.72
N ASP A 262 13.33 -11.12 3.80
CA ASP A 262 13.46 -11.45 2.37
C ASP A 262 14.63 -12.40 2.12
N ARG A 263 15.78 -12.11 2.75
CA ARG A 263 16.96 -12.98 2.63
C ARG A 263 16.69 -14.36 3.22
N ASN A 264 16.04 -14.41 4.39
CA ASN A 264 15.68 -15.68 5.03
C ASN A 264 14.72 -16.51 4.17
N ILE A 265 13.75 -15.86 3.49
CA ILE A 265 12.86 -16.55 2.54
C ILE A 265 13.66 -17.22 1.43
N ILE A 266 14.56 -16.49 0.77
CA ILE A 266 15.35 -17.02 -0.34
C ILE A 266 16.34 -18.09 0.13
N ASN A 267 17.10 -17.83 1.20
CA ASN A 267 18.07 -18.78 1.74
C ASN A 267 17.39 -20.08 2.21
N SER A 268 16.26 -19.99 2.91
CA SER A 268 15.51 -21.17 3.33
C SER A 268 15.07 -22.05 2.15
N ILE A 269 14.69 -21.46 1.03
CA ILE A 269 14.33 -22.21 -0.18
C ILE A 269 15.58 -22.84 -0.81
N ILE A 270 16.72 -22.15 -0.81
CA ILE A 270 17.98 -22.65 -1.36
C ILE A 270 18.50 -23.82 -0.52
N GLU A 271 18.64 -23.60 0.80
CA GLU A 271 19.34 -24.52 1.70
C GLU A 271 18.52 -25.76 2.03
N ASN A 272 17.20 -25.62 2.21
CA ASN A 272 16.35 -26.74 2.66
C ASN A 272 15.59 -27.43 1.54
N TYR A 273 15.53 -26.83 0.34
CA TYR A 273 14.71 -27.34 -0.78
C TYR A 273 15.41 -27.25 -2.14
N ASP A 274 16.73 -27.15 -2.18
CA ASP A 274 17.54 -27.08 -3.42
C ASP A 274 17.03 -26.04 -4.43
N GLY A 275 16.52 -24.89 -3.92
CA GLY A 275 15.93 -23.83 -4.74
C GLY A 275 14.46 -23.99 -5.07
N GLY A 276 13.80 -25.00 -4.56
CA GLY A 276 12.36 -25.26 -4.70
C GLY A 276 11.99 -26.35 -5.69
N PRO A 277 10.68 -26.60 -5.87
CA PRO A 277 9.52 -25.82 -5.41
C PRO A 277 9.10 -26.09 -3.97
N VAL A 278 8.70 -25.06 -3.24
CA VAL A 278 8.21 -25.15 -1.86
C VAL A 278 6.85 -24.45 -1.67
N GLY A 279 5.96 -25.06 -0.90
CA GLY A 279 4.64 -24.50 -0.56
C GLY A 279 4.71 -23.33 0.40
N ILE A 280 3.72 -22.45 0.37
CA ILE A 280 3.68 -21.27 1.25
C ILE A 280 3.50 -21.65 2.71
N GLU A 281 2.69 -22.67 3.00
CA GLU A 281 2.46 -23.21 4.34
C GLU A 281 3.78 -23.72 4.96
N THR A 282 4.58 -24.40 4.16
CA THR A 282 5.89 -24.91 4.59
C THR A 282 6.85 -23.76 4.91
N LEU A 283 6.88 -22.73 4.05
CA LEU A 283 7.69 -21.53 4.31
C LEU A 283 7.20 -20.76 5.54
N SER A 284 5.90 -20.65 5.74
CA SER A 284 5.29 -20.01 6.90
C SER A 284 5.72 -20.68 8.20
N LEU A 285 5.67 -22.01 8.25
CA LEU A 285 6.11 -22.78 9.39
C LEU A 285 7.62 -22.65 9.65
N LEU A 286 8.43 -22.73 8.59
CA LEU A 286 9.89 -22.68 8.69
C LEU A 286 10.38 -21.32 9.19
N LEU A 287 9.76 -20.24 8.72
CA LEU A 287 10.15 -18.86 9.05
C LEU A 287 9.45 -18.32 10.30
N GLY A 288 8.46 -19.04 10.84
CA GLY A 288 7.62 -18.55 11.94
C GLY A 288 6.80 -17.31 11.59
N GLU A 289 6.47 -17.13 10.29
CA GLU A 289 5.74 -15.99 9.76
C GLU A 289 4.34 -16.35 9.31
N ASP A 290 3.41 -15.40 9.43
CA ASP A 290 2.05 -15.61 8.89
C ASP A 290 2.07 -15.76 7.37
N ARG A 291 1.29 -16.73 6.88
CA ARG A 291 1.17 -17.02 5.45
C ARG A 291 0.78 -15.79 4.63
N ARG A 292 -0.18 -14.98 5.12
CA ARG A 292 -0.65 -13.80 4.38
C ARG A 292 0.43 -12.74 4.32
N THR A 293 1.20 -12.58 5.39
CA THR A 293 2.36 -11.67 5.41
C THR A 293 3.36 -12.06 4.33
N LEU A 294 3.70 -13.34 4.20
CA LEU A 294 4.60 -13.81 3.14
C LEU A 294 4.01 -13.54 1.74
N GLU A 295 2.74 -13.87 1.51
CA GLU A 295 2.08 -13.72 0.20
C GLU A 295 1.80 -12.26 -0.20
N GLU A 296 1.50 -11.38 0.75
CA GLU A 296 1.04 -10.03 0.44
C GLU A 296 2.14 -8.97 0.54
N VAL A 297 3.12 -9.18 1.41
CA VAL A 297 4.16 -8.18 1.69
C VAL A 297 5.49 -8.53 1.03
N TYR A 298 5.96 -9.77 1.14
CA TYR A 298 7.31 -10.17 0.72
C TYR A 298 7.33 -10.75 -0.69
N GLU A 299 6.54 -11.77 -0.97
CA GLU A 299 6.51 -12.46 -2.26
C GLU A 299 6.33 -11.52 -3.48
N PRO A 300 5.43 -10.51 -3.45
CA PRO A 300 5.23 -9.65 -4.62
C PRO A 300 6.47 -8.89 -5.06
N TYR A 301 7.29 -8.46 -4.11
CA TYR A 301 8.54 -7.78 -4.43
C TYR A 301 9.60 -8.74 -4.95
N LEU A 302 9.80 -9.88 -4.30
CA LEU A 302 10.74 -10.92 -4.73
C LEU A 302 10.43 -11.44 -6.16
N VAL A 303 9.14 -11.58 -6.48
CA VAL A 303 8.69 -11.92 -7.83
C VAL A 303 8.96 -10.79 -8.82
N LYS A 304 8.66 -9.53 -8.44
CA LYS A 304 8.89 -8.34 -9.27
C LYS A 304 10.36 -8.19 -9.67
N ILE A 305 11.28 -8.34 -8.74
CA ILE A 305 12.71 -8.24 -9.03
C ILE A 305 13.27 -9.50 -9.71
N GLY A 306 12.44 -10.53 -9.85
CA GLY A 306 12.78 -11.78 -10.52
C GLY A 306 13.66 -12.70 -9.69
N PHE A 307 13.63 -12.64 -8.36
CA PHE A 307 14.35 -13.55 -7.47
C PHE A 307 13.53 -14.80 -7.16
N LEU A 308 12.21 -14.70 -7.19
CA LEU A 308 11.30 -15.78 -6.94
C LEU A 308 10.36 -15.98 -8.12
N LYS A 309 10.03 -17.24 -8.44
CA LYS A 309 8.97 -17.61 -9.38
C LYS A 309 7.89 -18.38 -8.64
N ARG A 310 6.63 -18.05 -8.93
CA ARG A 310 5.48 -18.82 -8.47
C ARG A 310 5.06 -19.83 -9.51
N THR A 311 4.99 -21.10 -9.13
CA THR A 311 4.56 -22.21 -9.97
C THR A 311 3.37 -22.92 -9.35
N ASN A 312 2.71 -23.81 -10.08
CA ASN A 312 1.61 -24.63 -9.53
C ASN A 312 2.07 -25.55 -8.39
N ARG A 313 3.37 -25.88 -8.31
CA ARG A 313 3.95 -26.73 -7.25
C ARG A 313 4.48 -25.92 -6.06
N GLY A 314 4.63 -24.60 -6.18
CA GLY A 314 5.18 -23.76 -5.13
C GLY A 314 6.14 -22.69 -5.66
N ARG A 315 6.95 -22.15 -4.75
CA ARG A 315 7.92 -21.08 -4.99
C ARG A 315 9.25 -21.69 -5.38
N VAL A 316 9.89 -21.07 -6.37
CA VAL A 316 11.20 -21.50 -6.90
C VAL A 316 12.13 -20.30 -6.99
N VAL A 317 13.34 -20.44 -6.45
CA VAL A 317 14.38 -19.41 -6.54
C VAL A 317 14.95 -19.38 -7.96
N THR A 318 15.26 -18.21 -8.46
CA THR A 318 15.76 -18.02 -9.83
C THR A 318 17.29 -17.96 -9.88
N PRO A 319 17.93 -18.21 -11.02
CA PRO A 319 19.38 -18.00 -11.18
C PRO A 319 19.84 -16.58 -10.84
N LYS A 320 18.97 -15.57 -11.04
CA LYS A 320 19.26 -14.19 -10.69
C LYS A 320 19.43 -13.99 -9.18
N ALA A 321 18.61 -14.67 -8.38
CA ALA A 321 18.75 -14.65 -6.93
C ALA A 321 20.06 -15.29 -6.48
N TYR A 322 20.39 -16.47 -7.00
CA TYR A 322 21.69 -17.11 -6.69
C TYR A 322 22.89 -16.22 -7.00
N GLN A 323 22.85 -15.45 -8.10
CA GLN A 323 23.93 -14.52 -8.45
C GLN A 323 24.03 -13.35 -7.46
N HIS A 324 22.92 -12.89 -6.94
CA HIS A 324 22.88 -11.82 -5.95
C HIS A 324 23.48 -12.28 -4.61
N PHE A 325 23.01 -13.41 -4.10
CA PHE A 325 23.46 -13.95 -2.81
C PHE A 325 24.92 -14.39 -2.81
N LYS A 326 25.42 -14.99 -3.88
CA LYS A 326 26.87 -15.30 -4.02
C LYS A 326 27.77 -14.08 -4.00
N LYS A 327 27.30 -12.92 -4.51
CA LYS A 327 28.06 -11.67 -4.45
C LYS A 327 28.12 -11.07 -3.06
N ASP A 328 27.12 -11.33 -2.24
CA ASP A 328 27.05 -10.80 -0.88
C ASP A 328 27.92 -11.68 0.06
N GLU A 329 28.02 -12.99 -0.12
CA GLU A 329 28.94 -13.87 0.62
C GLU A 329 30.40 -13.45 0.44
N VAL A 330 30.83 -13.15 -0.77
CA VAL A 330 32.22 -12.69 -1.07
C VAL A 330 32.54 -11.35 -0.40
N LYS A 331 31.55 -10.46 -0.24
CA LYS A 331 31.76 -9.16 0.44
C LYS A 331 31.84 -9.25 1.95
N ASP A 332 31.22 -10.25 2.56
CA ASP A 332 31.27 -10.47 3.99
C ASP A 332 32.58 -11.19 4.41
N GLU A 333 33.14 -12.05 3.56
CA GLU A 333 34.46 -12.64 3.78
C GLU A 333 35.58 -11.58 3.74
N ASP A 334 35.53 -10.64 2.76
CA ASP A 334 36.51 -9.53 2.70
C ASP A 334 36.45 -8.55 3.89
N LYS A 335 35.36 -8.50 4.65
CA LYS A 335 35.24 -7.66 5.85
C LYS A 335 35.77 -8.32 7.13
N HIS A 336 35.95 -9.63 7.13
CA HIS A 336 36.48 -10.38 8.30
C HIS A 336 37.99 -10.61 8.21
N GLU A 337 38.63 -10.36 7.06
CA GLU A 337 40.08 -10.47 6.85
C GLU A 337 40.85 -9.12 6.91
N GLY A 338 40.18 -8.00 7.20
CA GLY A 338 40.74 -6.64 7.36
C GLY A 338 40.53 -6.14 8.78
#